data_d8b366fc0e6d4b69e02a585379c23766
#
_entry.id   d8b366fc0e6d4b69e02a585379c23766
#
_cell.length_a   1.000
_cell.length_b   1.000
_cell.length_c   1.000
_cell.angle_alpha   90.00
_cell.angle_beta   90.00
_cell.angle_gamma   90.00
#
_symmetry.space_group_name_H-M   'P 1'
#
loop_
_entity.id
_entity.type
_entity.pdbx_description
1 polymer ?
#
loop_
_entity_poly.entity_id
_entity_poly.type
_entity_poly.pdbx_seq_one_letter_code
_entity_poly.pdbx_strand_id
1 'polypeptide(L)'
;YFYSYIGYNIRNPLFADAETRTALGMAIDIDPIIKYVLYGEGERVTGPYPKITEWYDPDVKPLPYDPEGALKILNAKGWKKNADGWLEKDGKLFEFNLISNSGNSIRKNILTIVQESWRKIGIKCNTQLFEWAVFLKDFVNELKYDALVLGWSMGIDPDLYQIWHSSQAGPKQLNFVGYENAEADRLITRIRKEYDRSKQIKMARELHRIIARDQPYTFLYVAKSTQVLDKKITMVEKGEDGKEKYVKIYPTKDGRIQYYFNKWKKIASISGFDN
;
A
#
# COMPACT_ATOMS: atom_id res chain seq x y z
N TYR A 1 7.82 5.71 5.75
CA TYR A 1 6.74 4.74 5.63
C TYR A 1 6.45 4.47 4.16
N PHE A 2 6.61 3.22 3.75
CA PHE A 2 6.40 2.81 2.36
C PHE A 2 5.40 1.65 2.33
N TYR A 3 4.28 1.81 1.64
CA TYR A 3 3.32 0.73 1.44
C TYR A 3 3.19 0.34 -0.03
N SER A 4 2.93 -0.94 -0.27
CA SER A 4 2.69 -1.51 -1.60
C SER A 4 1.19 -1.73 -1.81
N TYR A 5 0.77 -1.59 -3.06
CA TYR A 5 -0.63 -1.73 -3.44
C TYR A 5 -0.79 -2.21 -4.90
N ILE A 6 -1.98 -2.70 -5.21
CA ILE A 6 -2.48 -2.82 -6.57
C ILE A 6 -3.39 -1.63 -6.82
N GLY A 7 -3.06 -0.78 -7.78
CA GLY A 7 -3.90 0.34 -8.18
C GLY A 7 -4.71 0.00 -9.42
N TYR A 8 -5.99 0.35 -9.41
CA TYR A 8 -6.91 0.13 -10.52
C TYR A 8 -7.18 1.44 -11.26
N ASN A 9 -7.05 1.47 -12.58
CA ASN A 9 -7.51 2.63 -13.34
C ASN A 9 -9.04 2.64 -13.36
N ILE A 10 -9.64 3.46 -12.49
CA ILE A 10 -11.10 3.50 -12.27
C ILE A 10 -11.84 4.01 -13.51
N ARG A 11 -11.14 4.64 -14.46
CA ARG A 11 -11.70 5.04 -15.77
C ARG A 11 -11.99 3.84 -16.67
N ASN A 12 -11.33 2.71 -16.43
CA ASN A 12 -11.66 1.45 -17.10
C ASN A 12 -12.97 0.91 -16.53
N PRO A 13 -14.02 0.67 -17.37
CA PRO A 13 -15.32 0.18 -16.92
C PRO A 13 -15.27 -1.09 -16.05
N LEU A 14 -14.25 -1.94 -16.21
CA LEU A 14 -14.05 -3.13 -15.37
C LEU A 14 -13.84 -2.79 -13.89
N PHE A 15 -13.28 -1.61 -13.62
CA PHE A 15 -12.91 -1.19 -12.26
C PHE A 15 -13.72 0.00 -11.75
N ALA A 16 -14.73 0.47 -12.48
CA ALA A 16 -15.52 1.63 -12.08
C ALA A 16 -16.27 1.41 -10.76
N ASP A 17 -16.72 0.19 -10.53
CA ASP A 17 -17.50 -0.19 -9.36
C ASP A 17 -16.64 -0.65 -8.18
N ALA A 18 -16.88 -0.09 -6.99
CA ALA A 18 -16.11 -0.38 -5.78
C ALA A 18 -16.25 -1.85 -5.30
N GLU A 19 -17.43 -2.46 -5.45
CA GLU A 19 -17.62 -3.86 -5.06
C GLU A 19 -16.82 -4.81 -5.94
N THR A 20 -16.69 -4.49 -7.24
CA THR A 20 -15.79 -5.24 -8.14
C THR A 20 -14.35 -5.15 -7.68
N ARG A 21 -13.85 -3.97 -7.31
CA ARG A 21 -12.49 -3.80 -6.77
C ARG A 21 -12.31 -4.52 -5.43
N THR A 22 -13.34 -4.51 -4.59
CA THR A 22 -13.37 -5.29 -3.34
C THR A 22 -13.25 -6.79 -3.62
N ALA A 23 -14.02 -7.32 -4.58
CA ALA A 23 -13.94 -8.73 -4.98
C ALA A 23 -12.53 -9.10 -5.50
N LEU A 24 -11.91 -8.23 -6.29
CA LEU A 24 -10.53 -8.43 -6.75
C LEU A 24 -9.55 -8.52 -5.57
N GLY A 25 -9.71 -7.67 -4.56
CA GLY A 25 -8.88 -7.70 -3.35
C GLY A 25 -9.12 -8.95 -2.49
N MET A 26 -10.38 -9.36 -2.31
CA MET A 26 -10.76 -10.57 -1.55
C MET A 26 -10.24 -11.88 -2.17
N ALA A 27 -10.01 -11.88 -3.47
CA ALA A 27 -9.48 -13.05 -4.19
C ALA A 27 -7.97 -13.28 -3.96
N ILE A 28 -7.26 -12.33 -3.33
CA ILE A 28 -5.81 -12.40 -3.14
C ILE A 28 -5.49 -12.74 -1.69
N ASP A 29 -4.76 -13.86 -1.49
CA ASP A 29 -4.16 -14.15 -0.20
C ASP A 29 -2.86 -13.35 -0.03
N ILE A 30 -2.90 -12.34 0.83
CA ILE A 30 -1.76 -11.44 1.07
C ILE A 30 -0.77 -12.03 2.09
N ASP A 31 -1.21 -12.89 2.98
CA ASP A 31 -0.36 -13.46 4.03
C ASP A 31 0.81 -14.29 3.48
N PRO A 32 0.63 -15.15 2.44
CA PRO A 32 1.74 -15.77 1.74
C PRO A 32 2.72 -14.78 1.09
N ILE A 33 2.26 -13.64 0.60
CA ILE A 33 3.15 -12.60 0.06
C ILE A 33 4.06 -12.10 1.18
N ILE A 34 3.51 -11.78 2.35
CA ILE A 34 4.30 -11.34 3.51
C ILE A 34 5.25 -12.44 3.97
N LYS A 35 4.74 -13.67 4.08
CA LYS A 35 5.52 -14.80 4.62
C LYS A 35 6.67 -15.23 3.71
N TYR A 36 6.42 -15.37 2.40
CA TYR A 36 7.38 -15.99 1.47
C TYR A 36 8.11 -14.99 0.58
N VAL A 37 7.50 -13.85 0.22
CA VAL A 37 8.16 -12.84 -0.60
C VAL A 37 8.92 -11.83 0.27
N LEU A 38 8.39 -11.52 1.45
CA LEU A 38 9.00 -10.60 2.41
C LEU A 38 9.67 -11.31 3.60
N TYR A 39 9.73 -12.65 3.60
CA TYR A 39 10.33 -13.45 4.67
C TYR A 39 9.76 -13.15 6.07
N GLY A 40 8.48 -12.77 6.16
CA GLY A 40 7.82 -12.35 7.39
C GLY A 40 8.08 -10.90 7.80
N GLU A 41 8.93 -10.17 7.07
CA GLU A 41 9.30 -8.79 7.36
C GLU A 41 8.31 -7.79 6.71
N GLY A 42 7.04 -7.92 7.07
CA GLY A 42 5.97 -7.04 6.63
C GLY A 42 4.73 -7.16 7.49
N GLU A 43 3.81 -6.23 7.30
CA GLU A 43 2.48 -6.28 7.89
C GLU A 43 1.42 -5.78 6.91
N ARG A 44 0.19 -6.26 7.03
CA ARG A 44 -0.92 -5.80 6.19
C ARG A 44 -1.30 -4.37 6.53
N VAL A 45 -1.68 -3.61 5.51
CA VAL A 45 -2.21 -2.25 5.65
C VAL A 45 -3.61 -2.16 5.04
N THR A 46 -4.41 -1.22 5.53
CA THR A 46 -5.83 -1.10 5.18
C THR A 46 -6.16 0.22 4.47
N GLY A 47 -5.15 1.09 4.33
CA GLY A 47 -5.35 2.40 3.74
C GLY A 47 -4.06 3.21 3.66
N PRO A 48 -4.16 4.51 3.34
CA PRO A 48 -3.01 5.35 3.03
C PRO A 48 -2.22 5.81 4.26
N TYR A 49 -2.77 5.70 5.46
CA TYR A 49 -2.12 6.19 6.66
C TYR A 49 -1.24 5.13 7.33
N PRO A 50 -0.05 5.51 7.83
CA PRO A 50 0.79 4.62 8.63
C PRO A 50 0.13 4.21 9.95
N LYS A 51 0.20 2.93 10.31
CA LYS A 51 -0.35 2.43 11.59
C LYS A 51 0.24 3.10 12.84
N ILE A 52 1.45 3.63 12.75
CA ILE A 52 2.12 4.34 13.85
C ILE A 52 1.59 5.77 14.06
N THR A 53 0.71 6.24 13.18
CA THR A 53 0.14 7.60 13.28
C THR A 53 -1.25 7.57 13.90
N GLU A 54 -1.65 8.69 14.49
CA GLU A 54 -2.99 8.88 15.07
C GLU A 54 -4.09 8.95 13.99
N TRP A 55 -3.68 9.18 12.74
CA TRP A 55 -4.55 9.24 11.56
C TRP A 55 -5.10 7.88 11.15
N TYR A 56 -4.35 6.82 11.45
CA TYR A 56 -4.78 5.46 11.18
C TYR A 56 -6.00 5.10 12.02
N ASP A 57 -7.01 4.54 11.38
CA ASP A 57 -8.17 4.00 12.08
C ASP A 57 -7.98 2.51 12.36
N PRO A 58 -7.83 2.09 13.62
CA PRO A 58 -7.61 0.70 13.99
C PRO A 58 -8.86 -0.19 13.78
N ASP A 59 -10.02 0.43 13.61
CA ASP A 59 -11.28 -0.30 13.39
C ASP A 59 -11.42 -0.77 11.94
N VAL A 60 -10.68 -0.16 11.00
CA VAL A 60 -10.63 -0.61 9.61
C VAL A 60 -9.84 -1.90 9.51
N LYS A 61 -10.52 -3.00 9.18
CA LYS A 61 -9.91 -4.32 9.06
C LYS A 61 -9.46 -4.60 7.62
N PRO A 62 -8.38 -5.37 7.42
CA PRO A 62 -7.98 -5.83 6.10
C PRO A 62 -9.11 -6.63 5.43
N LEU A 63 -9.20 -6.54 4.11
CA LEU A 63 -10.09 -7.42 3.37
C LEU A 63 -9.78 -8.89 3.69
N PRO A 64 -10.81 -9.72 3.95
CA PRO A 64 -10.59 -11.14 4.15
C PRO A 64 -10.11 -11.79 2.84
N TYR A 65 -9.34 -12.85 2.93
CA TYR A 65 -9.13 -13.75 1.81
C TYR A 65 -10.38 -14.64 1.68
N ASP A 66 -11.22 -14.34 0.71
CA ASP A 66 -12.46 -15.07 0.43
C ASP A 66 -12.73 -15.09 -1.08
N PRO A 67 -12.08 -15.99 -1.83
CA PRO A 67 -12.28 -16.09 -3.28
C PRO A 67 -13.69 -16.54 -3.67
N GLU A 68 -14.39 -17.29 -2.81
CA GLU A 68 -15.79 -17.68 -3.06
C GLU A 68 -16.73 -16.48 -2.89
N GLY A 69 -16.54 -15.67 -1.86
CA GLY A 69 -17.25 -14.43 -1.66
C GLY A 69 -16.99 -13.44 -2.79
N ALA A 70 -15.73 -13.33 -3.24
CA ALA A 70 -15.36 -12.53 -4.41
C ALA A 70 -16.12 -12.97 -5.66
N LEU A 71 -16.17 -14.27 -5.93
CA LEU A 71 -16.90 -14.81 -7.09
C LEU A 71 -18.41 -14.58 -6.96
N LYS A 72 -19.00 -14.66 -5.76
CA LYS A 72 -20.41 -14.33 -5.51
C LYS A 72 -20.72 -12.87 -5.88
N ILE A 73 -19.86 -11.93 -5.45
CA ILE A 73 -19.99 -10.50 -5.79
C ILE A 73 -19.97 -10.31 -7.32
N LEU A 74 -18.98 -10.88 -8.01
CA LEU A 74 -18.84 -10.78 -9.45
C LEU A 74 -20.02 -11.42 -10.19
N ASN A 75 -20.49 -12.58 -9.70
CA ASN A 75 -21.68 -13.24 -10.26
C ASN A 75 -22.96 -12.38 -10.13
N ALA A 76 -23.13 -11.69 -9.00
CA ALA A 76 -24.26 -10.78 -8.80
C ALA A 76 -24.22 -9.59 -9.76
N LYS A 77 -23.03 -9.22 -10.24
CA LYS A 77 -22.83 -8.16 -11.25
C LYS A 77 -22.92 -8.67 -12.70
N GLY A 78 -23.31 -9.92 -12.89
CA GLY A 78 -23.55 -10.53 -14.20
C GLY A 78 -22.36 -11.27 -14.81
N TRP A 79 -21.22 -11.30 -14.13
CA TRP A 79 -20.08 -12.09 -14.57
C TRP A 79 -20.32 -13.57 -14.29
N LYS A 80 -20.20 -14.43 -15.29
CA LYS A 80 -20.41 -15.89 -15.18
C LYS A 80 -19.27 -16.62 -15.82
N LYS A 81 -18.88 -17.78 -15.28
CA LYS A 81 -17.86 -18.63 -15.92
C LYS A 81 -18.43 -19.20 -17.22
N ASN A 82 -17.67 -19.03 -18.30
CA ASN A 82 -17.93 -19.68 -19.58
C ASN A 82 -17.40 -21.13 -19.60
N ALA A 83 -17.51 -21.80 -20.74
CA ALA A 83 -17.08 -23.19 -20.91
C ALA A 83 -15.57 -23.42 -20.62
N ASP A 84 -14.74 -22.40 -20.84
CA ASP A 84 -13.30 -22.43 -20.58
C ASP A 84 -12.94 -22.06 -19.14
N GLY A 85 -13.94 -21.76 -18.30
CA GLY A 85 -13.77 -21.39 -16.90
C GLY A 85 -13.45 -19.92 -16.65
N TRP A 86 -13.46 -19.06 -17.69
CA TRP A 86 -13.23 -17.63 -17.57
C TRP A 86 -14.53 -16.88 -17.29
N LEU A 87 -14.45 -15.82 -16.48
CA LEU A 87 -15.57 -14.93 -16.25
C LEU A 87 -15.88 -14.13 -17.52
N GLU A 88 -17.13 -14.18 -17.93
CA GLU A 88 -17.65 -13.52 -19.11
C GLU A 88 -18.95 -12.80 -18.77
N LYS A 89 -19.16 -11.63 -19.38
CA LYS A 89 -20.40 -10.86 -19.33
C LYS A 89 -20.63 -10.19 -20.67
N ASP A 90 -21.83 -10.34 -21.23
CA ASP A 90 -22.23 -9.74 -22.51
C ASP A 90 -21.23 -10.05 -23.65
N GLY A 91 -20.72 -11.29 -23.70
CA GLY A 91 -19.75 -11.75 -24.69
C GLY A 91 -18.32 -11.22 -24.51
N LYS A 92 -18.03 -10.55 -23.39
CA LYS A 92 -16.70 -10.01 -23.07
C LYS A 92 -16.10 -10.72 -21.86
N LEU A 93 -14.85 -11.16 -22.00
CA LEU A 93 -14.11 -11.74 -20.88
C LEU A 93 -13.76 -10.66 -19.83
N PHE A 94 -13.70 -11.07 -18.58
CA PHE A 94 -13.04 -10.27 -17.53
C PHE A 94 -11.53 -10.39 -17.72
N GLU A 95 -11.03 -9.58 -18.65
CA GLU A 95 -9.62 -9.60 -19.05
C GLU A 95 -8.99 -8.22 -18.96
N PHE A 96 -7.78 -8.14 -18.40
CA PHE A 96 -7.03 -6.90 -18.27
C PHE A 96 -5.52 -7.15 -18.09
N ASN A 97 -4.73 -6.08 -18.18
CA ASN A 97 -3.29 -6.11 -17.97
C ASN A 97 -2.94 -5.57 -16.58
N LEU A 98 -2.08 -6.31 -15.86
CA LEU A 98 -1.46 -5.87 -14.62
C LEU A 98 0.01 -5.57 -14.88
N ILE A 99 0.40 -4.32 -14.73
CA ILE A 99 1.76 -3.88 -15.06
C ILE A 99 2.56 -3.46 -13.83
N SER A 100 3.88 -3.51 -13.93
CA SER A 100 4.80 -2.95 -12.95
C SER A 100 6.16 -2.67 -13.58
N ASN A 101 7.13 -2.18 -12.78
CA ASN A 101 8.49 -1.99 -13.27
C ASN A 101 9.32 -3.26 -13.18
N SER A 102 10.22 -3.43 -14.13
CA SER A 102 11.30 -4.41 -14.08
C SER A 102 12.37 -4.01 -13.04
N GLY A 103 13.28 -4.93 -12.72
CA GLY A 103 14.35 -4.70 -11.74
C GLY A 103 13.93 -4.80 -10.27
N ASN A 104 12.63 -5.02 -9.98
CA ASN A 104 12.12 -5.24 -8.64
C ASN A 104 11.55 -6.68 -8.52
N SER A 105 12.34 -7.60 -7.94
CA SER A 105 11.97 -9.01 -7.79
C SER A 105 10.73 -9.21 -6.93
N ILE A 106 10.54 -8.38 -5.90
CA ILE A 106 9.35 -8.46 -5.03
C ILE A 106 8.09 -8.16 -5.85
N ARG A 107 8.08 -7.09 -6.64
CA ARG A 107 6.93 -6.75 -7.48
C ARG A 107 6.66 -7.82 -8.54
N LYS A 108 7.72 -8.38 -9.16
CA LYS A 108 7.58 -9.50 -10.09
C LYS A 108 6.87 -10.69 -9.44
N ASN A 109 7.29 -11.09 -8.24
CA ASN A 109 6.66 -12.18 -7.51
C ASN A 109 5.19 -11.87 -7.14
N ILE A 110 4.90 -10.62 -6.77
CA ILE A 110 3.52 -10.18 -6.50
C ILE A 110 2.66 -10.32 -7.76
N LEU A 111 3.14 -9.88 -8.93
CA LEU A 111 2.38 -10.03 -10.18
C LEU A 111 2.01 -11.50 -10.44
N THR A 112 2.96 -12.42 -10.26
CA THR A 112 2.72 -13.86 -10.45
C THR A 112 1.69 -14.42 -9.48
N ILE A 113 1.80 -14.08 -8.18
CA ILE A 113 0.87 -14.57 -7.14
C ILE A 113 -0.55 -14.01 -7.39
N VAL A 114 -0.66 -12.73 -7.71
CA VAL A 114 -1.93 -12.06 -7.97
C VAL A 114 -2.59 -12.58 -9.24
N GLN A 115 -1.84 -12.76 -10.32
CA GLN A 115 -2.33 -13.37 -11.56
C GLN A 115 -2.92 -14.74 -11.30
N GLU A 116 -2.22 -15.59 -10.56
CA GLU A 116 -2.69 -16.94 -10.22
C GLU A 116 -3.93 -16.91 -9.30
N SER A 117 -3.98 -15.99 -8.35
CA SER A 117 -5.13 -15.81 -7.47
C SER A 117 -6.39 -15.45 -8.26
N TRP A 118 -6.29 -14.53 -9.20
CA TRP A 118 -7.40 -14.13 -10.05
C TRP A 118 -7.79 -15.22 -11.08
N ARG A 119 -6.80 -15.97 -11.62
CA ARG A 119 -7.06 -17.10 -12.49
C ARG A 119 -7.95 -18.15 -11.84
N LYS A 120 -7.76 -18.45 -10.55
CA LYS A 120 -8.57 -19.44 -9.81
C LYS A 120 -10.06 -19.09 -9.78
N ILE A 121 -10.39 -17.81 -9.75
CA ILE A 121 -11.79 -17.35 -9.80
C ILE A 121 -12.30 -17.07 -11.20
N GLY A 122 -11.47 -17.28 -12.24
CA GLY A 122 -11.85 -17.16 -13.65
C GLY A 122 -11.58 -15.78 -14.26
N ILE A 123 -10.72 -14.97 -13.65
CA ILE A 123 -10.28 -13.69 -14.22
C ILE A 123 -9.01 -13.88 -15.03
N LYS A 124 -9.00 -13.37 -16.26
CA LYS A 124 -7.84 -13.41 -17.16
C LYS A 124 -7.00 -12.15 -16.98
N CYS A 125 -5.89 -12.29 -16.25
CA CYS A 125 -4.94 -11.20 -16.00
C CYS A 125 -3.64 -11.45 -16.75
N ASN A 126 -3.24 -10.53 -17.62
CA ASN A 126 -1.96 -10.56 -18.33
C ASN A 126 -0.96 -9.69 -17.58
N THR A 127 0.25 -10.20 -17.30
CA THR A 127 1.26 -9.46 -16.54
C THR A 127 2.38 -8.95 -17.45
N GLN A 128 2.80 -7.70 -17.25
CA GLN A 128 3.90 -7.09 -18.01
C GLN A 128 4.81 -6.27 -17.09
N LEU A 129 6.10 -6.28 -17.40
CA LEU A 129 7.13 -5.51 -16.70
C LEU A 129 7.83 -4.57 -17.66
N PHE A 130 7.97 -3.32 -17.26
CA PHE A 130 8.64 -2.28 -18.06
C PHE A 130 9.84 -1.71 -17.31
N GLU A 131 10.80 -1.16 -18.03
CA GLU A 131 11.85 -0.34 -17.42
C GLU A 131 11.22 0.85 -16.68
N TRP A 132 11.82 1.29 -15.56
CA TRP A 132 11.22 2.25 -14.64
C TRP A 132 10.79 3.57 -15.30
N ALA A 133 11.66 4.15 -16.16
CA ALA A 133 11.35 5.41 -16.82
C ALA A 133 10.22 5.24 -17.83
N VAL A 134 10.19 4.13 -18.59
CA VAL A 134 9.12 3.79 -19.52
C VAL A 134 7.80 3.56 -18.75
N PHE A 135 7.85 2.77 -17.66
CA PHE A 135 6.69 2.51 -16.82
C PHE A 135 6.03 3.81 -16.34
N LEU A 136 6.83 4.75 -15.82
CA LEU A 136 6.29 6.02 -15.35
C LEU A 136 5.84 6.93 -16.48
N LYS A 137 6.71 7.14 -17.47
CA LYS A 137 6.48 8.14 -18.53
C LYS A 137 5.36 7.75 -19.46
N ASP A 138 5.35 6.51 -19.95
CA ASP A 138 4.49 6.10 -21.06
C ASP A 138 3.18 5.45 -20.58
N PHE A 139 3.15 4.93 -19.33
CA PHE A 139 1.96 4.29 -18.77
C PHE A 139 1.34 5.08 -17.63
N VAL A 140 2.04 5.29 -16.53
CA VAL A 140 1.46 5.90 -15.32
C VAL A 140 1.07 7.36 -15.57
N ASN A 141 2.00 8.17 -16.08
CA ASN A 141 1.77 9.59 -16.34
C ASN A 141 0.75 9.87 -17.44
N GLU A 142 0.63 8.96 -18.39
CA GLU A 142 -0.30 9.06 -19.51
C GLU A 142 -1.62 8.31 -19.24
N LEU A 143 -1.76 7.71 -18.05
CA LEU A 143 -2.95 6.94 -17.62
C LEU A 143 -3.29 5.76 -18.56
N LYS A 144 -2.28 5.21 -19.26
CA LYS A 144 -2.42 4.15 -20.26
C LYS A 144 -2.15 2.78 -19.66
N TYR A 145 -2.96 2.37 -18.70
CA TYR A 145 -2.88 1.05 -18.06
C TYR A 145 -4.24 0.65 -17.52
N ASP A 146 -4.43 -0.65 -17.29
CA ASP A 146 -5.63 -1.18 -16.63
C ASP A 146 -5.43 -1.23 -15.12
N ALA A 147 -4.44 -1.99 -14.65
CA ALA A 147 -4.05 -2.08 -13.26
C ALA A 147 -2.52 -2.12 -13.12
N LEU A 148 -2.02 -1.72 -11.97
CA LEU A 148 -0.58 -1.70 -11.70
C LEU A 148 -0.24 -2.12 -10.28
N VAL A 149 0.99 -2.65 -10.08
CA VAL A 149 1.59 -2.83 -8.75
C VAL A 149 2.63 -1.75 -8.54
N LEU A 150 2.43 -0.95 -7.50
CA LEU A 150 3.31 0.16 -7.16
C LEU A 150 3.37 0.33 -5.62
N GLY A 151 4.01 1.38 -5.15
CA GLY A 151 4.05 1.74 -3.74
C GLY A 151 4.23 3.23 -3.54
N TRP A 152 3.75 3.71 -2.41
CA TRP A 152 3.93 5.09 -1.99
C TRP A 152 4.89 5.20 -0.81
N SER A 153 5.79 6.17 -0.90
CA SER A 153 6.57 6.62 0.26
C SER A 153 5.82 7.78 0.89
N MET A 154 5.31 7.55 2.10
CA MET A 154 4.49 8.51 2.83
C MET A 154 5.26 9.12 4.01
N GLY A 155 5.01 10.40 4.28
CA GLY A 155 5.37 11.03 5.54
C GLY A 155 4.40 10.67 6.68
N ILE A 156 4.54 11.36 7.79
CA ILE A 156 3.65 11.25 8.95
C ILE A 156 2.55 12.32 8.94
N ASP A 157 2.53 13.17 7.92
CA ASP A 157 1.53 14.22 7.73
C ASP A 157 0.21 13.62 7.22
N PRO A 158 -0.96 14.11 7.69
CA PRO A 158 -2.26 13.63 7.22
C PRO A 158 -2.69 14.15 5.85
N ASP A 159 -1.89 15.03 5.23
CA ASP A 159 -2.23 15.60 3.91
C ASP A 159 -2.11 14.56 2.79
N LEU A 160 -3.24 14.19 2.24
CA LEU A 160 -3.36 13.23 1.14
C LEU A 160 -3.81 13.88 -0.18
N TYR A 161 -3.78 15.21 -0.29
CA TYR A 161 -4.36 15.95 -1.41
C TYR A 161 -3.83 15.48 -2.78
N GLN A 162 -2.51 15.41 -2.92
CA GLN A 162 -1.89 15.10 -4.22
C GLN A 162 -2.24 13.70 -4.74
N ILE A 163 -2.47 12.74 -3.84
CA ILE A 163 -2.68 11.34 -4.21
C ILE A 163 -4.18 11.01 -4.32
N TRP A 164 -5.03 11.67 -3.53
CA TRP A 164 -6.41 11.21 -3.36
C TRP A 164 -7.49 12.23 -3.72
N HIS A 165 -7.17 13.54 -3.85
CA HIS A 165 -8.17 14.53 -4.24
C HIS A 165 -8.49 14.40 -5.75
N SER A 166 -9.77 14.46 -6.13
CA SER A 166 -10.23 14.29 -7.52
C SER A 166 -9.60 15.29 -8.49
N SER A 167 -9.31 16.53 -8.06
CA SER A 167 -8.61 17.52 -8.88
C SER A 167 -7.19 17.14 -9.29
N GLN A 168 -6.64 16.07 -8.71
CA GLN A 168 -5.31 15.54 -8.99
C GLN A 168 -5.35 14.28 -9.85
N ALA A 169 -6.47 14.03 -10.52
CA ALA A 169 -6.73 12.82 -11.31
C ALA A 169 -6.33 12.93 -12.79
N GLY A 170 -5.75 14.04 -13.22
CA GLY A 170 -5.29 14.25 -14.61
C GLY A 170 -3.96 13.58 -14.93
N PRO A 171 -3.56 13.58 -16.22
CA PRO A 171 -2.24 13.12 -16.65
C PRO A 171 -1.11 13.84 -15.88
N LYS A 172 -0.04 13.09 -15.53
CA LYS A 172 1.11 13.58 -14.77
C LYS A 172 0.81 14.05 -13.34
N GLN A 173 -0.40 13.79 -12.84
CA GLN A 173 -0.80 14.03 -11.46
C GLN A 173 -0.78 12.72 -10.66
N LEU A 174 -0.79 12.81 -9.32
CA LEU A 174 -0.53 11.64 -8.49
C LEU A 174 -1.78 10.80 -8.16
N ASN A 175 -2.98 11.33 -8.36
CA ASN A 175 -4.21 10.53 -8.34
C ASN A 175 -4.42 9.84 -9.71
N PHE A 176 -3.40 9.13 -10.17
CA PHE A 176 -3.39 8.52 -11.50
C PHE A 176 -4.41 7.38 -11.66
N VAL A 177 -4.93 6.81 -10.57
CA VAL A 177 -6.03 5.81 -10.64
C VAL A 177 -7.39 6.44 -10.94
N GLY A 178 -7.53 7.76 -10.81
CA GLY A 178 -8.77 8.46 -11.08
C GLY A 178 -9.81 8.29 -9.99
N TYR A 179 -9.39 8.24 -8.75
CA TYR A 179 -10.32 8.18 -7.62
C TYR A 179 -11.07 9.50 -7.47
N GLU A 180 -12.39 9.40 -7.40
CA GLU A 180 -13.30 10.54 -7.21
C GLU A 180 -14.33 10.19 -6.15
N ASN A 181 -14.40 11.00 -5.09
CA ASN A 181 -15.40 10.91 -4.04
C ASN A 181 -15.53 12.27 -3.37
N ALA A 182 -16.70 12.90 -3.52
CA ALA A 182 -16.96 14.26 -3.02
C ALA A 182 -16.77 14.40 -1.50
N GLU A 183 -17.08 13.36 -0.73
CA GLU A 183 -16.88 13.37 0.73
C GLU A 183 -15.40 13.28 1.09
N ALA A 184 -14.64 12.41 0.39
CA ALA A 184 -13.19 12.34 0.54
C ALA A 184 -12.52 13.67 0.18
N ASP A 185 -12.89 14.31 -0.93
CA ASP A 185 -12.37 15.61 -1.34
C ASP A 185 -12.63 16.70 -0.30
N ARG A 186 -13.85 16.71 0.25
CA ARG A 186 -14.22 17.63 1.33
C ARG A 186 -13.36 17.42 2.57
N LEU A 187 -13.17 16.18 3.00
CA LEU A 187 -12.34 15.83 4.16
C LEU A 187 -10.88 16.20 3.92
N ILE A 188 -10.30 15.82 2.77
CA ILE A 188 -8.92 16.16 2.39
C ILE A 188 -8.69 17.68 2.45
N THR A 189 -9.59 18.45 1.86
CA THR A 189 -9.50 19.91 1.87
C THR A 189 -9.58 20.50 3.29
N ARG A 190 -10.43 19.93 4.14
CA ARG A 190 -10.59 20.38 5.53
C ARG A 190 -9.41 20.01 6.40
N ILE A 191 -8.87 18.78 6.27
CA ILE A 191 -7.70 18.30 7.03
C ILE A 191 -6.52 19.27 6.85
N ARG A 192 -6.29 19.76 5.63
CA ARG A 192 -5.20 20.71 5.32
C ARG A 192 -5.33 22.06 6.02
N LYS A 193 -6.56 22.47 6.36
CA LYS A 193 -6.88 23.78 6.95
C LYS A 193 -7.15 23.71 8.46
N GLU A 194 -7.22 22.51 9.02
CA GLU A 194 -7.55 22.31 10.43
C GLU A 194 -6.28 22.32 11.29
N TYR A 195 -6.27 23.16 12.32
CA TYR A 195 -5.17 23.24 13.28
C TYR A 195 -5.48 22.53 14.60
N ASP A 196 -6.76 22.22 14.88
CA ASP A 196 -7.14 21.40 16.03
C ASP A 196 -6.82 19.94 15.74
N ARG A 197 -5.82 19.42 16.44
CA ARG A 197 -5.32 18.03 16.27
C ARG A 197 -6.42 16.99 16.45
N SER A 198 -7.31 17.16 17.42
CA SER A 198 -8.39 16.22 17.69
C SER A 198 -9.41 16.15 16.56
N LYS A 199 -9.73 17.30 15.96
CA LYS A 199 -10.61 17.36 14.79
C LYS A 199 -9.93 16.77 13.55
N GLN A 200 -8.66 17.07 13.38
CA GLN A 200 -7.85 16.54 12.28
C GLN A 200 -7.79 15.01 12.33
N ILE A 201 -7.56 14.40 13.52
CA ILE A 201 -7.57 12.95 13.72
C ILE A 201 -8.93 12.36 13.33
N LYS A 202 -10.03 12.92 13.78
CA LYS A 202 -11.38 12.44 13.46
C LYS A 202 -11.62 12.43 11.94
N MET A 203 -11.31 13.52 11.26
CA MET A 203 -11.46 13.62 9.81
C MET A 203 -10.55 12.66 9.05
N ALA A 204 -9.30 12.49 9.48
CA ALA A 204 -8.36 11.58 8.85
C ALA A 204 -8.82 10.11 8.98
N ARG A 205 -9.32 9.70 10.14
CA ARG A 205 -9.89 8.36 10.34
C ARG A 205 -11.15 8.14 9.50
N GLU A 206 -12.02 9.14 9.39
CA GLU A 206 -13.18 9.09 8.51
C GLU A 206 -12.74 8.91 7.04
N LEU A 207 -11.76 9.69 6.59
CA LEU A 207 -11.17 9.57 5.25
C LEU A 207 -10.56 8.17 5.03
N HIS A 208 -9.88 7.63 6.05
CA HIS A 208 -9.34 6.26 5.98
C HIS A 208 -10.47 5.23 5.74
N ARG A 209 -11.58 5.32 6.47
CA ARG A 209 -12.74 4.42 6.27
C ARG A 209 -13.32 4.53 4.87
N ILE A 210 -13.46 5.74 4.35
CA ILE A 210 -13.99 5.97 3.00
C ILE A 210 -13.08 5.33 1.95
N ILE A 211 -11.77 5.60 1.99
CA ILE A 211 -10.82 5.04 1.03
C ILE A 211 -10.76 3.49 1.14
N ALA A 212 -10.80 2.96 2.37
CA ALA A 212 -10.81 1.51 2.59
C ALA A 212 -12.09 0.85 2.08
N ARG A 213 -13.24 1.51 2.21
CA ARG A 213 -14.53 1.02 1.65
C ARG A 213 -14.53 1.07 0.13
N ASP A 214 -14.08 2.16 -0.46
CA ASP A 214 -14.13 2.39 -1.90
C ASP A 214 -13.08 1.60 -2.70
N GLN A 215 -12.06 1.06 -2.02
CA GLN A 215 -11.00 0.21 -2.59
C GLN A 215 -10.43 0.73 -3.92
N PRO A 216 -10.01 1.99 -4.04
CA PRO A 216 -9.31 2.45 -5.25
C PRO A 216 -7.97 1.73 -5.44
N TYR A 217 -7.42 1.24 -4.35
CA TYR A 217 -6.29 0.32 -4.26
C TYR A 217 -6.68 -0.94 -3.50
N THR A 218 -6.16 -2.10 -3.90
CA THR A 218 -5.98 -3.20 -2.96
C THR A 218 -4.70 -2.93 -2.20
N PHE A 219 -4.81 -2.50 -0.95
CA PHE A 219 -3.68 -2.26 -0.06
C PHE A 219 -3.05 -3.60 0.33
N LEU A 220 -1.77 -3.77 0.06
CA LEU A 220 -1.09 -5.04 0.31
C LEU A 220 -0.40 -5.05 1.68
N TYR A 221 0.72 -4.38 1.77
CA TYR A 221 1.56 -4.42 2.97
C TYR A 221 2.45 -3.18 3.10
N VAL A 222 2.96 -2.98 4.30
CA VAL A 222 4.16 -2.20 4.59
C VAL A 222 5.30 -3.17 4.93
N ALA A 223 6.44 -3.02 4.26
CA ALA A 223 7.63 -3.78 4.61
C ALA A 223 8.30 -3.17 5.85
N LYS A 224 8.78 -4.02 6.76
CA LYS A 224 9.64 -3.60 7.85
C LYS A 224 11.01 -3.25 7.31
N SER A 225 11.62 -2.21 7.84
CA SER A 225 12.99 -1.82 7.49
C SER A 225 13.96 -2.55 8.41
N THR A 226 14.74 -3.45 7.84
CA THR A 226 15.82 -4.13 8.57
C THR A 226 17.11 -3.36 8.37
N GLN A 227 17.75 -2.99 9.47
CA GLN A 227 19.05 -2.34 9.47
C GLN A 227 20.09 -3.28 10.09
N VAL A 228 21.15 -3.51 9.35
CA VAL A 228 22.29 -4.30 9.84
C VAL A 228 23.42 -3.34 10.19
N LEU A 229 23.82 -3.33 11.44
CA LEU A 229 24.90 -2.50 11.96
C LEU A 229 25.97 -3.38 12.61
N ASP A 230 27.23 -2.91 12.55
CA ASP A 230 28.28 -3.50 13.37
C ASP A 230 27.86 -3.42 14.84
N LYS A 231 27.87 -4.55 15.55
CA LYS A 231 27.47 -4.63 16.95
C LYS A 231 28.29 -3.72 17.91
N LYS A 232 29.42 -3.24 17.44
CA LYS A 232 30.26 -2.26 18.17
C LYS A 232 29.79 -0.81 17.99
N ILE A 233 28.82 -0.56 17.07
CA ILE A 233 28.23 0.77 16.93
C ILE A 233 27.09 0.91 17.94
N THR A 234 27.23 1.86 18.84
CA THR A 234 26.31 2.13 19.95
C THR A 234 25.86 3.58 19.90
N MET A 235 24.85 3.91 20.67
CA MET A 235 24.43 5.28 20.90
C MET A 235 24.82 5.71 22.31
N VAL A 236 25.18 6.99 22.46
CA VAL A 236 25.54 7.58 23.75
C VAL A 236 24.40 8.45 24.24
N GLU A 237 23.98 8.18 25.46
CA GLU A 237 23.00 8.97 26.20
C GLU A 237 23.58 9.48 27.50
N LYS A 238 23.04 10.55 28.08
CA LYS A 238 23.34 10.97 29.42
C LYS A 238 22.45 10.23 30.41
N GLY A 239 23.03 9.52 31.35
CA GLY A 239 22.32 8.94 32.49
C GLY A 239 21.80 10.03 33.44
N GLU A 240 20.99 9.64 34.42
CA GLU A 240 20.46 10.53 35.47
C GLU A 240 21.58 11.15 36.30
N ASP A 241 22.69 10.46 36.42
CA ASP A 241 23.93 10.93 37.10
C ASP A 241 24.81 11.86 36.24
N GLY A 242 24.36 12.19 35.04
CA GLY A 242 25.04 13.03 34.06
C GLY A 242 26.20 12.34 33.31
N LYS A 243 26.49 11.07 33.60
CA LYS A 243 27.54 10.30 32.92
C LYS A 243 27.06 9.74 31.58
N GLU A 244 28.02 9.51 30.68
CA GLU A 244 27.73 8.85 29.40
C GLU A 244 27.35 7.38 29.64
N LYS A 245 26.20 6.97 29.07
CA LYS A 245 25.74 5.59 29.03
C LYS A 245 25.68 5.13 27.59
N TYR A 246 26.22 3.96 27.30
CA TYR A 246 26.15 3.33 25.99
C TYR A 246 24.86 2.49 25.90
N VAL A 247 24.08 2.72 24.85
CA VAL A 247 22.82 2.01 24.63
C VAL A 247 22.77 1.46 23.21
N LYS A 248 21.96 0.43 22.98
CA LYS A 248 21.69 -0.06 21.63
C LYS A 248 21.04 1.06 20.80
N ILE A 249 21.39 1.13 19.51
CA ILE A 249 20.73 2.06 18.59
C ILE A 249 19.26 1.70 18.49
N TYR A 250 18.42 2.68 18.66
CA TYR A 250 16.97 2.56 18.46
C TYR A 250 16.48 3.58 17.42
N PRO A 251 15.40 3.28 16.68
CA PRO A 251 14.83 4.22 15.72
C PRO A 251 14.01 5.32 16.42
N THR A 252 13.78 6.41 15.71
CA THR A 252 12.71 7.36 16.02
C THR A 252 11.34 6.67 15.91
N LYS A 253 10.28 7.34 16.36
CA LYS A 253 8.89 6.83 16.24
C LYS A 253 8.50 6.53 14.79
N ASP A 254 9.08 7.25 13.83
CA ASP A 254 8.88 7.05 12.38
C ASP A 254 9.90 6.09 11.74
N GLY A 255 10.68 5.38 12.55
CA GLY A 255 11.57 4.31 12.12
C GLY A 255 12.97 4.73 11.64
N ARG A 256 13.37 6.00 11.82
CA ARG A 256 14.66 6.51 11.34
C ARG A 256 15.75 6.34 12.38
N ILE A 257 16.67 5.40 12.17
CA ILE A 257 17.81 5.23 13.04
C ILE A 257 18.88 6.32 12.85
N GLN A 258 19.02 6.83 11.61
CA GLN A 258 20.03 7.84 11.27
C GLN A 258 19.77 9.20 11.92
N TYR A 259 18.57 9.44 12.42
CA TYR A 259 18.24 10.71 13.10
C TYR A 259 19.17 11.00 14.28
N TYR A 260 19.62 9.95 14.98
CA TYR A 260 20.53 10.05 16.11
C TYR A 260 21.99 9.79 15.76
N PHE A 261 22.37 9.88 14.47
CA PHE A 261 23.73 9.55 14.00
C PHE A 261 24.84 10.33 14.75
N ASN A 262 24.57 11.58 15.14
CA ASN A 262 25.47 12.40 15.93
C ASN A 262 25.76 11.86 17.35
N LYS A 263 24.94 10.91 17.82
CA LYS A 263 25.12 10.21 19.11
C LYS A 263 25.80 8.85 18.97
N TRP A 264 26.12 8.42 17.75
CA TRP A 264 26.72 7.11 17.54
C TRP A 264 28.20 7.13 17.88
N LYS A 265 28.67 6.08 18.57
CA LYS A 265 30.08 5.80 18.83
C LYS A 265 30.39 4.35 18.49
N LYS A 266 31.61 4.09 17.97
CA LYS A 266 32.13 2.75 17.81
C LYS A 266 32.99 2.44 19.04
N ILE A 267 32.63 1.39 19.78
CA ILE A 267 33.35 0.94 20.99
C ILE A 267 34.33 -0.18 20.66
N ALA A 268 35.41 -0.27 21.41
CA ALA A 268 36.47 -1.27 21.20
C ALA A 268 36.03 -2.70 21.59
N SER A 269 35.22 -2.84 22.65
CA SER A 269 34.72 -4.12 23.17
C SER A 269 33.23 -4.05 23.45
N ILE A 270 32.55 -5.22 23.50
CA ILE A 270 31.10 -5.37 23.66
C ILE A 270 30.72 -5.73 25.12
N SER A 271 31.66 -5.77 26.04
CA SER A 271 31.37 -6.07 27.44
C SER A 271 30.34 -5.10 28.01
N GLY A 272 29.14 -5.58 28.32
CA GLY A 272 28.02 -4.81 28.87
C GLY A 272 26.75 -4.69 27.97
N PHE A 273 26.72 -5.35 26.80
CA PHE A 273 25.55 -5.39 25.90
C PHE A 273 24.88 -6.77 25.83
N ASP A 274 25.17 -7.65 26.76
CA ASP A 274 24.47 -8.91 26.89
C ASP A 274 23.11 -8.65 27.54
N ASN A 275 22.07 -8.61 26.67
CA ASN A 275 20.63 -8.90 26.75
C ASN A 275 19.77 -7.92 25.99
#